data_67405b72a28b9013b31ae49ca9c54778
#
_entry.id   67405b72a28b9013b31ae49ca9c54778
#
_cell.length_a   1.000
_cell.length_b   1.000
_cell.length_c   1.000
_cell.angle_alpha   90.00
_cell.angle_beta   90.00
_cell.angle_gamma   90.00
#
_symmetry.space_group_name_H-M   'P 1'
#
loop_
_entity.id
_entity.type
_entity.pdbx_description
1 polymer ?
#
loop_
_entity_poly.entity_id
_entity_poly.type
_entity_poly.pdbx_seq_one_letter_code
_entity_poly.pdbx_strand_id
1 'polypeptide(L)'
;MRIGSCVERPTEPRHLSTWFGHADLMHFIDRCIEAEGVGFLVVWGVSANKRSWWDNRGAERLGFHPTQDAEACAAEVLARPNPLDTLGQRFQGGSFVGINYTRHDGAAQTPAARAEAPSLP
;
A
#
# COMPACT_ATOMS: atom_id res chain seq x y z
N MET A 1 -1.92 5.18 13.11
CA MET A 1 -2.04 4.21 11.98
C MET A 1 -1.09 4.60 10.87
N ARG A 2 -0.48 3.60 10.25
CA ARG A 2 0.19 3.73 8.96
C ARG A 2 -0.68 3.04 7.92
N ILE A 3 -1.20 3.79 6.95
CA ILE A 3 -2.18 3.27 6.00
C ILE A 3 -1.50 2.64 4.78
N GLY A 4 -1.97 1.48 4.36
CA GLY A 4 -1.62 0.85 3.11
C GLY A 4 -2.31 1.48 1.90
N SER A 5 -2.45 0.73 0.82
CA SER A 5 -3.12 1.19 -0.41
C SER A 5 -4.63 1.05 -0.25
N CYS A 6 -5.29 2.12 0.21
CA CYS A 6 -6.73 2.14 0.42
C CYS A 6 -7.45 2.52 -0.88
N VAL A 7 -7.74 1.53 -1.68
CA VAL A 7 -8.46 1.65 -2.95
C VAL A 7 -9.57 0.60 -3.01
N GLU A 8 -10.59 0.84 -3.83
CA GLU A 8 -11.73 -0.07 -3.95
C GLU A 8 -11.29 -1.50 -4.33
N ARG A 9 -10.38 -1.62 -5.28
CA ARG A 9 -9.81 -2.90 -5.73
C ARG A 9 -8.31 -2.78 -5.99
N PRO A 10 -7.54 -3.85 -5.77
CA PRO A 10 -6.15 -3.91 -6.22
C PRO A 10 -6.04 -3.69 -7.73
N THR A 11 -5.16 -2.79 -8.16
CA THR A 11 -4.93 -2.46 -9.57
C THR A 11 -3.46 -2.57 -9.99
N GLU A 12 -2.56 -2.66 -9.02
CA GLU A 12 -1.11 -2.73 -9.23
C GLU A 12 -0.51 -3.91 -8.46
N PRO A 13 0.59 -4.51 -8.94
CA PRO A 13 1.25 -5.63 -8.26
C PRO A 13 1.59 -5.33 -6.79
N ARG A 14 1.95 -4.09 -6.50
CA ARG A 14 2.22 -3.63 -5.13
C ARG A 14 1.01 -3.76 -4.21
N HIS A 15 -0.19 -3.54 -4.73
CA HIS A 15 -1.42 -3.67 -3.94
C HIS A 15 -1.64 -5.08 -3.41
N LEU A 16 -1.09 -6.11 -4.05
CA LEU A 16 -1.19 -7.48 -3.53
C LEU A 16 -0.55 -7.66 -2.15
N SER A 17 0.34 -6.75 -1.77
CA SER A 17 0.97 -6.75 -0.44
C SER A 17 0.43 -5.65 0.47
N THR A 18 -0.03 -4.53 -0.09
CA THR A 18 -0.30 -3.30 0.67
C THR A 18 -1.77 -2.89 0.68
N TRP A 19 -2.64 -3.63 0.02
CA TRP A 19 -4.04 -3.28 -0.08
C TRP A 19 -4.73 -3.21 1.28
N PHE A 20 -5.58 -2.20 1.42
CA PHE A 20 -6.46 -2.03 2.56
C PHE A 20 -7.89 -1.87 2.04
N GLY A 21 -8.63 -2.96 1.98
CA GLY A 21 -10.00 -2.97 1.48
C GLY A 21 -10.94 -2.16 2.37
N HIS A 22 -11.97 -1.60 1.78
CA HIS A 22 -12.87 -0.67 2.47
C HIS A 22 -13.61 -1.32 3.64
N ALA A 23 -13.97 -2.62 3.56
CA ALA A 23 -14.63 -3.29 4.67
C ALA A 23 -13.69 -3.45 5.87
N ASP A 24 -12.42 -3.81 5.64
CA ASP A 24 -11.42 -3.89 6.70
C ASP A 24 -11.08 -2.49 7.25
N LEU A 25 -11.10 -1.43 6.41
CA LEU A 25 -10.94 -0.06 6.87
C LEU A 25 -12.05 0.33 7.85
N MET A 26 -13.31 0.03 7.51
CA MET A 26 -14.45 0.33 8.40
C MET A 26 -14.31 -0.43 9.73
N HIS A 27 -14.01 -1.73 9.66
CA HIS A 27 -13.74 -2.52 10.85
C HIS A 27 -12.59 -1.96 11.69
N PHE A 28 -11.50 -1.51 11.04
CA PHE A 28 -10.37 -0.88 11.72
C PHE A 28 -10.78 0.40 12.47
N ILE A 29 -11.57 1.27 11.82
CA ILE A 29 -12.07 2.51 12.42
C ILE A 29 -12.92 2.20 13.66
N ASP A 30 -13.85 1.27 13.54
CA ASP A 30 -14.70 0.85 14.66
C ASP A 30 -13.85 0.35 15.84
N ARG A 31 -12.85 -0.48 15.58
CA ARG A 31 -11.94 -0.95 16.62
C ARG A 31 -11.13 0.18 17.27
N CYS A 32 -10.67 1.16 16.47
CA CYS A 32 -9.96 2.32 17.02
C CYS A 32 -10.83 3.19 17.93
N ILE A 33 -12.13 3.27 17.65
CA ILE A 33 -13.09 4.05 18.46
C ILE A 33 -13.42 3.30 19.75
N GLU A 34 -13.59 1.99 19.68
CA GLU A 34 -14.06 1.17 20.81
C GLU A 34 -12.94 0.65 21.72
N ALA A 35 -11.71 0.64 21.25
CA ALA A 35 -10.60 0.08 22.02
C ALA A 35 -10.25 0.94 23.23
N GLU A 36 -10.31 0.36 24.40
CA GLU A 36 -9.96 1.01 25.68
C GLU A 36 -8.52 0.69 26.10
N GLY A 37 -7.89 1.63 26.82
CA GLY A 37 -6.60 1.38 27.48
C GLY A 37 -5.42 1.13 26.53
N VAL A 38 -5.53 1.49 25.26
CA VAL A 38 -4.51 1.18 24.25
C VAL A 38 -3.24 2.01 24.43
N GLY A 39 -3.36 3.24 24.92
CA GLY A 39 -2.25 4.20 25.01
C GLY A 39 -1.71 4.55 23.61
N PHE A 40 -0.38 4.65 23.50
CA PHE A 40 0.26 4.86 22.19
C PHE A 40 0.48 3.54 21.47
N LEU A 41 -0.03 3.44 20.25
CA LEU A 41 0.12 2.26 19.39
C LEU A 41 0.25 2.66 17.93
N VAL A 42 1.25 2.10 17.24
CA VAL A 42 1.40 2.23 15.80
C VAL A 42 1.05 0.89 15.15
N VAL A 43 0.06 0.90 14.27
CA VAL A 43 -0.38 -0.28 13.53
C VAL A 43 -0.51 0.04 12.04
N TRP A 44 -0.44 -0.99 11.22
CA TRP A 44 -0.69 -0.89 9.79
C TRP A 44 -2.18 -1.06 9.50
N GLY A 45 -2.76 -0.11 8.78
CA GLY A 45 -4.06 -0.26 8.13
C GLY A 45 -3.88 -1.03 6.83
N VAL A 46 -4.05 -2.33 6.88
CA VAL A 46 -3.84 -3.26 5.78
C VAL A 46 -4.77 -4.45 5.94
N SER A 47 -5.25 -5.00 4.84
CA SER A 47 -6.05 -6.22 4.82
C SER A 47 -5.19 -7.47 5.07
N ALA A 48 -5.80 -8.63 5.21
CA ALA A 48 -5.13 -9.91 5.45
C ALA A 48 -4.43 -10.45 4.18
N ASN A 49 -3.70 -9.60 3.49
CA ASN A 49 -3.06 -9.94 2.23
C ASN A 49 -2.00 -11.01 2.41
N LYS A 50 -2.09 -12.12 1.68
CA LYS A 50 -1.11 -13.20 1.68
C LYS A 50 0.32 -12.75 1.40
N ARG A 51 0.47 -11.69 0.59
CA ARG A 51 1.77 -11.15 0.19
C ARG A 51 2.23 -10.00 1.07
N SER A 52 1.54 -9.73 2.19
CA SER A 52 1.96 -8.70 3.13
C SER A 52 3.29 -9.09 3.79
N TRP A 53 4.18 -8.13 3.92
CA TRP A 53 5.46 -8.28 4.63
C TRP A 53 5.50 -7.52 5.95
N TRP A 54 4.42 -6.83 6.31
CA TRP A 54 4.37 -6.05 7.55
C TRP A 54 4.01 -6.92 8.75
N ASP A 55 4.74 -6.76 9.83
CA ASP A 55 4.34 -7.29 11.12
C ASP A 55 3.25 -6.38 11.72
N ASN A 56 2.04 -6.89 11.81
CA ASN A 56 0.89 -6.16 12.32
C ASN A 56 0.28 -6.83 13.57
N ARG A 57 1.04 -7.66 14.28
CA ARG A 57 0.58 -8.31 15.52
C ARG A 57 0.10 -7.30 16.57
N GLY A 58 0.66 -6.08 16.57
CA GLY A 58 0.19 -5.00 17.43
C GLY A 58 -1.28 -4.62 17.24
N ALA A 59 -1.86 -4.91 16.07
CA ALA A 59 -3.26 -4.63 15.78
C ALA A 59 -4.24 -5.49 16.60
N GLU A 60 -3.81 -6.65 17.10
CA GLU A 60 -4.60 -7.52 17.98
C GLU A 60 -5.03 -6.78 19.25
N ARG A 61 -4.21 -5.85 19.74
CA ARG A 61 -4.53 -5.00 20.91
C ARG A 61 -5.73 -4.08 20.67
N LEU A 62 -6.08 -3.82 19.40
CA LEU A 62 -7.29 -3.10 19.01
C LEU A 62 -8.48 -4.06 18.80
N GLY A 63 -8.25 -5.37 18.78
CA GLY A 63 -9.22 -6.34 18.30
C GLY A 63 -9.44 -6.24 16.78
N PHE A 64 -8.45 -5.73 16.04
CA PHE A 64 -8.54 -5.63 14.58
C PHE A 64 -8.12 -6.95 13.93
N HIS A 65 -9.07 -7.58 13.24
CA HIS A 65 -8.90 -8.83 12.52
C HIS A 65 -9.36 -8.66 11.08
N PRO A 66 -8.47 -8.22 10.16
CA PRO A 66 -8.82 -8.05 8.75
C PRO A 66 -9.20 -9.38 8.10
N THR A 67 -10.11 -9.34 7.15
CA THR A 67 -10.66 -10.54 6.48
C THR A 67 -10.48 -10.51 4.97
N GLN A 68 -10.28 -9.34 4.37
CA GLN A 68 -10.13 -9.20 2.93
C GLN A 68 -8.69 -9.54 2.51
N ASP A 69 -8.53 -10.09 1.31
CA ASP A 69 -7.24 -10.47 0.74
C ASP A 69 -7.16 -10.06 -0.73
N ALA A 70 -6.13 -9.32 -1.08
CA ALA A 70 -5.86 -8.89 -2.45
C ALA A 70 -5.55 -10.06 -3.41
N GLU A 71 -5.23 -11.25 -2.89
CA GLU A 71 -4.88 -12.42 -3.70
C GLU A 71 -6.03 -12.82 -4.65
N ALA A 72 -7.28 -12.53 -4.29
CA ALA A 72 -8.44 -12.73 -5.17
C ALA A 72 -8.33 -11.97 -6.50
N CYS A 73 -7.57 -10.88 -6.55
CA CYS A 73 -7.34 -10.07 -7.74
C CYS A 73 -5.98 -10.35 -8.41
N ALA A 74 -5.17 -11.28 -7.88
CA ALA A 74 -3.78 -11.46 -8.30
C ALA A 74 -3.64 -11.79 -9.79
N ALA A 75 -4.48 -12.67 -10.34
CA ALA A 75 -4.43 -13.05 -11.74
C ALA A 75 -4.67 -11.84 -12.66
N GLU A 76 -5.65 -11.01 -12.35
CA GLU A 76 -5.98 -9.81 -13.13
C GLU A 76 -4.87 -8.77 -13.02
N VAL A 77 -4.38 -8.53 -11.81
CA VAL A 77 -3.36 -7.51 -11.54
C VAL A 77 -2.03 -7.87 -12.19
N LEU A 78 -1.62 -9.14 -12.11
CA LEU A 78 -0.33 -9.59 -12.67
C LEU A 78 -0.35 -9.74 -14.20
N ALA A 79 -1.54 -9.87 -14.81
CA ALA A 79 -1.68 -9.87 -16.26
C ALA A 79 -1.46 -8.47 -16.87
N ARG A 80 -1.52 -7.41 -16.07
CA ARG A 80 -1.29 -6.03 -16.51
C ARG A 80 0.16 -5.63 -16.28
N PRO A 81 0.99 -5.51 -17.31
CA PRO A 81 2.36 -5.07 -17.12
C PRO A 81 2.37 -3.62 -16.62
N ASN A 82 3.07 -3.38 -15.51
CA ASN A 82 3.40 -2.04 -15.05
C ASN A 82 4.91 -1.81 -15.11
N PRO A 83 5.45 -1.48 -16.28
CA PRO A 83 6.90 -1.34 -16.46
C PRO A 83 7.50 -0.15 -15.69
N LEU A 84 6.67 0.78 -15.23
CA LEU A 84 7.13 2.03 -14.63
C LEU A 84 7.41 1.94 -13.12
N ASP A 85 7.06 0.83 -12.46
CA ASP A 85 7.18 0.73 -11.01
C ASP A 85 8.08 -0.40 -10.49
N THR A 86 9.16 -0.68 -11.20
CA THR A 86 10.15 -1.66 -10.70
C THR A 86 10.80 -1.23 -9.38
N LEU A 87 10.99 0.09 -9.18
CA LEU A 87 11.51 0.65 -7.94
C LEU A 87 10.45 0.66 -6.85
N GLY A 88 9.23 1.07 -7.19
CA GLY A 88 8.11 1.15 -6.25
C GLY A 88 7.72 -0.19 -5.64
N GLN A 89 7.93 -1.29 -6.36
CA GLN A 89 7.69 -2.64 -5.85
C GLN A 89 8.71 -3.08 -4.79
N ARG A 90 9.88 -2.47 -4.74
CA ARG A 90 10.96 -2.81 -3.80
C ARG A 90 10.85 -2.10 -2.46
N PHE A 91 10.10 -1.01 -2.39
CA PHE A 91 10.03 -0.13 -1.22
C PHE A 91 8.59 0.13 -0.78
N GLN A 92 8.41 0.28 0.52
CA GLN A 92 7.08 0.57 1.09
C GLN A 92 6.48 1.88 0.60
N GLY A 93 7.30 2.87 0.23
CA GLY A 93 6.88 4.15 -0.32
C GLY A 93 6.34 4.09 -1.76
N GLY A 94 6.44 2.94 -2.41
CA GLY A 94 5.96 2.75 -3.78
C GLY A 94 6.69 3.65 -4.78
N SER A 95 5.99 4.08 -5.82
CA SER A 95 6.52 4.95 -6.89
C SER A 95 7.05 6.29 -6.39
N PHE A 96 6.56 6.78 -5.24
CA PHE A 96 7.06 8.02 -4.64
C PHE A 96 8.54 7.97 -4.30
N VAL A 97 9.08 6.78 -4.01
CA VAL A 97 10.52 6.62 -3.72
C VAL A 97 11.38 6.91 -4.94
N GLY A 98 10.83 6.75 -6.15
CA GLY A 98 11.52 7.04 -7.41
C GLY A 98 11.52 8.51 -7.81
N ILE A 99 10.73 9.36 -7.16
CA ILE A 99 10.63 10.78 -7.50
C ILE A 99 11.88 11.50 -6.96
N ASN A 100 12.70 12.04 -7.88
CA ASN A 100 13.95 12.73 -7.55
C ASN A 100 14.95 11.88 -6.75
N TYR A 101 14.86 10.55 -6.85
CA TYR A 101 15.80 9.65 -6.18
C TYR A 101 17.15 9.68 -6.91
N THR A 102 18.17 10.19 -6.24
CA THR A 102 19.56 10.13 -6.71
C THR A 102 20.24 8.96 -6.00
N ARG A 103 20.65 7.92 -6.74
CA ARG A 103 21.44 6.83 -6.17
C ARG A 103 22.83 7.35 -5.80
N HIS A 104 23.32 7.01 -4.63
CA HIS A 104 24.67 7.34 -4.18
C HIS A 104 25.78 6.64 -5.00
N ASP A 105 25.42 5.71 -5.89
CA ASP A 105 26.33 5.01 -6.80
C ASP A 105 26.66 5.78 -8.08
N GLY A 106 26.24 7.06 -8.18
CA GLY A 106 26.57 7.95 -9.30
C GLY A 106 25.81 7.67 -10.59
N ALA A 107 24.94 6.68 -10.64
CA ALA A 107 24.09 6.44 -11.78
C ALA A 107 22.87 7.37 -11.72
N ALA A 108 22.92 8.51 -12.42
CA ALA A 108 21.77 9.37 -12.60
C ALA A 108 20.66 8.60 -13.34
N GLN A 109 19.54 8.36 -12.69
CA GLN A 109 18.36 7.92 -13.42
C GLN A 109 17.84 9.08 -14.23
N THR A 110 17.79 8.92 -15.55
CA THR A 110 17.13 9.87 -16.44
C THR A 110 15.69 10.04 -15.94
N PRO A 111 15.23 11.26 -15.65
CA PRO A 111 13.85 11.48 -15.26
C PRO A 111 12.96 10.96 -16.39
N ALA A 112 12.07 10.04 -16.08
CA ALA A 112 11.03 9.62 -17.00
C ALA A 112 10.36 10.90 -17.51
N ALA A 113 10.26 11.03 -18.84
CA ALA A 113 9.73 12.20 -19.50
C ALA A 113 8.46 12.67 -18.78
N ARG A 114 8.49 13.90 -18.32
CA ARG A 114 7.34 14.59 -17.75
C ARG A 114 6.25 14.51 -18.80
N ALA A 115 5.24 13.70 -18.58
CA ALA A 115 4.07 13.70 -19.45
C ALA A 115 3.54 15.13 -19.43
N GLU A 116 3.61 15.81 -20.57
CA GLU A 116 3.04 17.14 -20.74
C GLU A 116 1.56 17.03 -20.38
N ALA A 117 1.19 17.78 -19.35
CA ALA A 117 -0.21 17.96 -19.01
C ALA A 117 -0.91 18.58 -20.23
N PRO A 118 -2.05 18.03 -20.69
CA PRO A 118 -2.79 18.66 -21.78
C PRO A 118 -3.19 20.06 -21.33
N SER A 119 -2.82 21.07 -22.13
CA SER A 119 -3.29 22.44 -21.96
C SER A 119 -4.80 22.45 -22.09
N LEU A 120 -5.48 22.83 -21.03
CA LEU A 120 -6.93 23.09 -21.04
C LEU A 120 -7.22 24.30 -21.93
N PRO A 121 -8.31 24.28 -22.70
CA PRO A 121 -8.74 25.37 -23.55
C PRO A 121 -9.20 26.59 -22.76
#